data_67fdc6fe17ce86fdbcf0622a541831bc
#
_entry.id   67fdc6fe17ce86fdbcf0622a541831bc
#
_cell.length_a   1.000
_cell.length_b   1.000
_cell.length_c   1.000
_cell.angle_alpha   90.00
_cell.angle_beta   90.00
_cell.angle_gamma   90.00
#
_symmetry.space_group_name_H-M   'P 1'
#
loop_
_entity.id
_entity.type
_entity.pdbx_description
1 polymer ?
#
loop_
_entity_poly.entity_id
_entity_poly.type
_entity_poly.pdbx_seq_one_letter_code
_entity_poly.pdbx_strand_id
1 'polypeptide(L)'
;MLIYDDSFATAMTATRQEATDLGAHVYGSEHLLLGLLAEGGPLADVVSGRDGAVTYDAVRRAVTHAIDDAPLLEGLGVSAVAAGLADAPRPRRTPRNRHSPELQAAMSAASAKWGRLRKIGELPRESRLDSTVLWLAVLEPPARSSRLVEALGADPDDLRAAVLGAAAVPGAPVPAWPTEVRRGPVTRLVHRLMDRGSRSE
;
A
#
# COMPACT_ATOMS: atom_id res chain seq x y z
N MET A 1 21.24 -9.59 3.21
CA MET A 1 20.60 -8.55 4.05
C MET A 1 19.88 -7.61 3.11
N LEU A 2 18.58 -7.35 3.30
CA LEU A 2 17.84 -6.37 2.53
C LEU A 2 18.20 -4.99 3.08
N ILE A 3 18.72 -4.11 2.24
CA ILE A 3 19.07 -2.74 2.61
C ILE A 3 17.94 -1.86 2.12
N TYR A 4 17.26 -1.22 3.07
CA TYR A 4 16.26 -0.19 2.79
C TYR A 4 17.01 1.14 2.59
N ASP A 5 16.52 1.96 1.68
CA ASP A 5 17.02 3.31 1.52
C ASP A 5 16.16 4.35 2.27
N ASP A 6 16.58 5.59 2.24
CA ASP A 6 15.92 6.68 2.97
C ASP A 6 14.49 6.94 2.45
N SER A 7 14.24 6.75 1.14
CA SER A 7 12.91 6.95 0.55
C SER A 7 11.88 5.96 1.11
N PHE A 8 12.29 4.72 1.38
CA PHE A 8 11.45 3.74 2.04
C PHE A 8 11.07 4.20 3.46
N ALA A 9 12.05 4.68 4.24
CA ALA A 9 11.82 5.13 5.60
C ALA A 9 10.92 6.37 5.65
N THR A 10 11.10 7.30 4.73
CA THR A 10 10.28 8.52 4.60
C THR A 10 8.84 8.17 4.27
N ALA A 11 8.61 7.31 3.26
CA ALA A 11 7.28 6.86 2.88
C ALA A 11 6.54 6.14 4.04
N MET A 12 7.25 5.31 4.80
CA MET A 12 6.68 4.65 5.99
C MET A 12 6.36 5.63 7.11
N THR A 13 7.09 6.72 7.23
CA THR A 13 6.82 7.79 8.20
C THR A 13 5.58 8.58 7.79
N ALA A 14 5.45 8.97 6.53
CA ALA A 14 4.26 9.61 5.97
C ALA A 14 3.02 8.71 6.14
N THR A 15 3.15 7.40 5.87
CA THR A 15 2.08 6.41 6.08
C THR A 15 1.54 6.42 7.51
N ARG A 16 2.43 6.47 8.52
CA ARG A 16 2.01 6.52 9.92
C ARG A 16 1.32 7.85 10.27
N GLN A 17 1.80 8.94 9.69
CA GLN A 17 1.18 10.24 9.87
C GLN A 17 -0.24 10.24 9.31
N GLU A 18 -0.45 9.77 8.08
CA GLU A 18 -1.77 9.66 7.48
C GLU A 18 -2.72 8.79 8.29
N ALA A 19 -2.25 7.62 8.76
CA ALA A 19 -3.05 6.76 9.63
C ALA A 19 -3.41 7.44 10.95
N THR A 20 -2.50 8.21 11.53
CA THR A 20 -2.73 8.97 12.77
C THR A 20 -3.79 10.06 12.54
N ASP A 21 -3.69 10.80 11.45
CA ASP A 21 -4.61 11.89 11.12
C ASP A 21 -6.02 11.40 10.80
N LEU A 22 -6.12 10.18 10.28
CA LEU A 22 -7.40 9.48 10.06
C LEU A 22 -7.91 8.73 11.30
N GLY A 23 -7.19 8.77 12.43
CA GLY A 23 -7.57 8.08 13.67
C GLY A 23 -7.51 6.56 13.61
N ALA A 24 -6.75 5.99 12.66
CA ALA A 24 -6.63 4.56 12.48
C ALA A 24 -5.77 3.91 13.58
N HIS A 25 -6.20 2.74 14.06
CA HIS A 25 -5.44 1.95 15.05
C HIS A 25 -4.32 1.12 14.43
N VAL A 26 -4.49 0.75 13.16
CA VAL A 26 -3.60 -0.09 12.38
C VAL A 26 -3.53 0.54 11.00
N TYR A 27 -2.34 0.66 10.44
CA TYR A 27 -2.24 1.18 9.09
C TYR A 27 -2.24 0.06 8.05
N GLY A 28 -3.11 0.23 7.05
CA GLY A 28 -3.30 -0.66 5.92
C GLY A 28 -2.65 -0.13 4.65
N SER A 29 -2.86 -0.82 3.53
CA SER A 29 -2.34 -0.43 2.21
C SER A 29 -2.92 0.90 1.71
N GLU A 30 -4.15 1.24 2.12
CA GLU A 30 -4.77 2.54 1.84
C GLU A 30 -4.00 3.71 2.47
N HIS A 31 -3.51 3.53 3.71
CA HIS A 31 -2.69 4.53 4.37
C HIS A 31 -1.29 4.63 3.75
N LEU A 32 -0.74 3.49 3.28
CA LEU A 32 0.52 3.49 2.55
C LEU A 32 0.40 4.23 1.23
N LEU A 33 -0.70 4.03 0.49
CA LEU A 33 -0.97 4.77 -0.75
C LEU A 33 -1.06 6.29 -0.47
N LEU A 34 -1.76 6.71 0.60
CA LEU A 34 -1.82 8.10 1.02
C LEU A 34 -0.43 8.66 1.36
N GLY A 35 0.35 7.93 2.16
CA GLY A 35 1.70 8.35 2.55
C GLY A 35 2.63 8.52 1.35
N LEU A 36 2.57 7.62 0.37
CA LEU A 36 3.34 7.70 -0.87
C LEU A 36 2.93 8.91 -1.73
N LEU A 37 1.63 9.19 -1.82
CA LEU A 37 1.13 10.36 -2.54
C LEU A 37 1.46 11.68 -1.81
N ALA A 38 1.40 11.69 -0.47
CA ALA A 38 1.75 12.85 0.35
C ALA A 38 3.25 13.19 0.30
N GLU A 39 4.10 12.18 0.22
CA GLU A 39 5.55 12.37 0.03
C GLU A 39 5.85 13.00 -1.35
N GLY A 40 5.04 12.66 -2.37
CA GLY A 40 5.23 13.16 -3.73
C GLY A 40 6.42 12.51 -4.44
N GLY A 41 7.00 13.27 -5.38
CA GLY A 41 8.16 12.84 -6.16
C GLY A 41 7.80 12.12 -7.46
N PRO A 42 8.81 11.68 -8.24
CA PRO A 42 8.61 11.24 -9.62
C PRO A 42 7.61 10.08 -9.78
N LEU A 43 7.57 9.13 -8.84
CA LEU A 43 6.62 8.02 -8.90
C LEU A 43 5.19 8.44 -8.56
N ALA A 44 5.02 9.37 -7.62
CA ALA A 44 3.71 9.97 -7.33
C ALA A 44 3.19 10.72 -8.54
N ASP A 45 4.06 11.47 -9.25
CA ASP A 45 3.72 12.20 -10.47
C ASP A 45 3.31 11.22 -11.60
N VAL A 46 4.02 10.10 -11.75
CA VAL A 46 3.68 9.04 -12.71
C VAL A 46 2.30 8.44 -12.42
N VAL A 47 2.00 8.13 -11.15
CA VAL A 47 0.73 7.53 -10.76
C VAL A 47 -0.41 8.54 -10.89
N SER A 48 -0.22 9.78 -10.42
CA SER A 48 -1.26 10.82 -10.47
C SER A 48 -1.49 11.38 -11.87
N GLY A 49 -0.44 11.44 -12.69
CA GLY A 49 -0.48 12.06 -14.02
C GLY A 49 -1.09 11.18 -15.10
N ARG A 50 -1.17 9.85 -14.90
CA ARG A 50 -1.57 8.95 -15.98
C ARG A 50 -3.02 9.16 -16.42
N ASP A 51 -3.96 9.22 -15.48
CA ASP A 51 -5.38 9.45 -15.76
C ASP A 51 -6.00 10.55 -14.88
N GLY A 52 -5.19 11.17 -14.01
CA GLY A 52 -5.66 12.20 -13.07
C GLY A 52 -6.64 11.67 -12.01
N ALA A 53 -6.91 10.37 -12.00
CA ALA A 53 -7.88 9.74 -11.09
C ALA A 53 -7.30 9.47 -9.70
N VAL A 54 -6.02 9.06 -9.62
CA VAL A 54 -5.35 8.65 -8.39
C VAL A 54 -4.53 9.83 -7.84
N THR A 55 -5.22 10.84 -7.31
CA THR A 55 -4.58 11.97 -6.62
C THR A 55 -4.67 11.81 -5.11
N TYR A 56 -3.80 12.50 -4.36
CA TYR A 56 -3.85 12.51 -2.90
C TYR A 56 -5.25 12.85 -2.38
N ASP A 57 -5.87 13.93 -2.91
CA ASP A 57 -7.19 14.38 -2.45
C ASP A 57 -8.30 13.37 -2.79
N ALA A 58 -8.24 12.72 -3.97
CA ALA A 58 -9.21 11.72 -4.37
C ALA A 58 -9.12 10.48 -3.47
N VAL A 59 -7.91 9.98 -3.24
CA VAL A 59 -7.65 8.84 -2.36
C VAL A 59 -8.04 9.16 -0.93
N ARG A 60 -7.67 10.35 -0.41
CA ARG A 60 -8.01 10.77 0.96
C ARG A 60 -9.52 10.86 1.17
N ARG A 61 -10.26 11.45 0.23
CA ARG A 61 -11.74 11.48 0.30
C ARG A 61 -12.34 10.08 0.31
N ALA A 62 -11.87 9.20 -0.57
CA ALA A 62 -12.38 7.84 -0.66
C ALA A 62 -12.09 7.02 0.60
N VAL A 63 -10.88 7.14 1.18
CA VAL A 63 -10.53 6.49 2.45
C VAL A 63 -11.36 7.05 3.60
N THR A 64 -11.53 8.37 3.67
CA THR A 64 -12.35 9.01 4.71
C THR A 64 -13.80 8.55 4.62
N HIS A 65 -14.36 8.49 3.42
CA HIS A 65 -15.72 8.00 3.18
C HIS A 65 -15.87 6.52 3.55
N ALA A 66 -14.87 5.69 3.29
CA ALA A 66 -14.88 4.26 3.65
C ALA A 66 -14.79 4.01 5.17
N ILE A 67 -14.26 4.97 5.93
CA ILE A 67 -14.17 4.93 7.40
C ILE A 67 -15.39 5.57 8.06
N ASP A 68 -16.22 6.30 7.29
CA ASP A 68 -17.37 7.01 7.80
C ASP A 68 -18.53 6.04 8.06
N ASP A 69 -18.86 5.83 9.34
CA ASP A 69 -19.98 5.01 9.79
C ASP A 69 -21.34 5.73 9.70
N ALA A 70 -21.35 7.02 9.29
CA ALA A 70 -22.57 7.82 9.25
C ALA A 70 -23.70 7.17 8.43
N PRO A 71 -23.46 6.61 7.21
CA PRO A 71 -24.51 5.95 6.45
C PRO A 71 -25.10 4.72 7.16
N LEU A 72 -24.27 3.99 7.92
CA LEU A 72 -24.72 2.85 8.71
C LEU A 72 -25.62 3.30 9.87
N LEU A 73 -25.19 4.35 10.58
CA LEU A 73 -25.93 4.93 11.70
C LEU A 73 -27.25 5.55 11.24
N GLU A 74 -27.28 6.17 10.06
CA GLU A 74 -28.48 6.70 9.44
C GLU A 74 -29.48 5.59 9.12
N GLY A 75 -29.02 4.47 8.57
CA GLY A 75 -29.81 3.28 8.31
C GLY A 75 -30.41 2.64 9.59
N LEU A 76 -29.77 2.88 10.74
CA LEU A 76 -30.26 2.47 12.06
C LEU A 76 -31.16 3.52 12.74
N GLY A 77 -31.51 4.62 12.06
CA GLY A 77 -32.37 5.68 12.60
C GLY A 77 -31.68 6.61 13.63
N VAL A 78 -30.35 6.68 13.62
CA VAL A 78 -29.53 7.43 14.60
C VAL A 78 -28.95 8.71 13.96
N SER A 79 -29.61 9.26 12.94
CA SER A 79 -29.11 10.37 12.10
C SER A 79 -28.69 11.62 12.88
N ALA A 80 -29.44 11.99 13.93
CA ALA A 80 -29.11 13.17 14.74
C ALA A 80 -27.84 12.98 15.59
N VAL A 81 -27.58 11.75 16.01
CA VAL A 81 -26.36 11.40 16.74
C VAL A 81 -25.17 11.27 15.77
N ALA A 82 -25.43 10.76 14.54
CA ALA A 82 -24.43 10.65 13.48
C ALA A 82 -23.91 12.02 13.05
N ALA A 83 -24.77 13.04 12.88
CA ALA A 83 -24.37 14.41 12.55
C ALA A 83 -23.47 15.03 13.66
N GLY A 84 -23.79 14.80 14.94
CA GLY A 84 -22.97 15.27 16.06
C GLY A 84 -21.63 14.51 16.20
N LEU A 85 -21.59 13.24 15.79
CA LEU A 85 -20.36 12.43 15.79
C LEU A 85 -19.46 12.74 14.59
N ALA A 86 -20.04 13.12 13.43
CA ALA A 86 -19.26 13.48 12.24
C ALA A 86 -18.44 14.77 12.46
N ASP A 87 -18.98 15.72 13.23
CA ASP A 87 -18.30 16.97 13.59
C ASP A 87 -17.38 16.84 14.82
N ALA A 88 -17.48 15.76 15.57
CA ALA A 88 -16.61 15.55 16.72
C ALA A 88 -15.16 15.31 16.25
N PRO A 89 -14.16 16.02 16.84
CA PRO A 89 -12.77 15.77 16.55
C PRO A 89 -12.45 14.30 16.84
N ARG A 90 -12.15 13.52 15.81
CA ARG A 90 -11.71 12.13 16.01
C ARG A 90 -10.47 12.15 16.91
N PRO A 91 -10.43 11.37 17.99
CA PRO A 91 -9.26 11.34 18.84
C PRO A 91 -8.07 10.89 17.99
N ARG A 92 -7.04 11.74 17.91
CA ARG A 92 -5.76 11.38 17.30
C ARG A 92 -5.17 10.23 18.11
N ARG A 93 -5.35 9.02 17.61
CA ARG A 93 -4.79 7.83 18.24
C ARG A 93 -3.53 7.50 17.46
N THR A 94 -2.39 7.50 18.15
CA THR A 94 -1.15 6.99 17.56
C THR A 94 -1.35 5.53 17.18
N PRO A 95 -1.28 5.16 15.90
CA PRO A 95 -1.42 3.77 15.51
C PRO A 95 -0.42 2.94 16.31
N ARG A 96 -0.87 1.85 16.90
CA ARG A 96 0.08 0.85 17.38
C ARG A 96 0.96 0.52 16.17
N ASN A 97 2.27 0.41 16.36
CA ASN A 97 3.27 0.23 15.30
C ASN A 97 3.08 -1.13 14.56
N ARG A 98 1.85 -1.39 14.08
CA ARG A 98 1.40 -2.62 13.47
C ARG A 98 0.82 -2.34 12.09
N HIS A 99 1.42 -3.00 11.10
CA HIS A 99 0.82 -3.14 9.79
C HIS A 99 -0.43 -4.03 9.86
N SER A 100 -1.40 -3.78 9.00
CA SER A 100 -2.45 -4.76 8.77
C SER A 100 -1.84 -6.05 8.20
N PRO A 101 -2.41 -7.23 8.46
CA PRO A 101 -1.93 -8.48 7.86
C PRO A 101 -1.93 -8.43 6.33
N GLU A 102 -2.89 -7.72 5.76
CA GLU A 102 -3.02 -7.52 4.32
C GLU A 102 -1.85 -6.68 3.77
N LEU A 103 -1.52 -5.55 4.39
CA LEU A 103 -0.37 -4.73 4.00
C LEU A 103 0.93 -5.52 4.12
N GLN A 104 1.10 -6.27 5.21
CA GLN A 104 2.27 -7.13 5.41
C GLN A 104 2.41 -8.17 4.30
N ALA A 105 1.29 -8.77 3.87
CA ALA A 105 1.26 -9.73 2.77
C ALA A 105 1.63 -9.06 1.44
N ALA A 106 1.06 -7.89 1.14
CA ALA A 106 1.34 -7.13 -0.08
C ALA A 106 2.81 -6.70 -0.17
N MET A 107 3.37 -6.15 0.90
CA MET A 107 4.79 -5.79 0.96
C MET A 107 5.71 -7.00 0.80
N SER A 108 5.36 -8.13 1.41
CA SER A 108 6.13 -9.37 1.28
C SER A 108 6.07 -9.92 -0.15
N ALA A 109 4.91 -9.89 -0.78
CA ALA A 109 4.73 -10.31 -2.17
C ALA A 109 5.53 -9.42 -3.13
N ALA A 110 5.39 -8.09 -3.01
CA ALA A 110 6.12 -7.14 -3.83
C ALA A 110 7.64 -7.27 -3.68
N SER A 111 8.14 -7.39 -2.45
CA SER A 111 9.57 -7.60 -2.18
C SER A 111 10.10 -8.90 -2.79
N ALA A 112 9.32 -9.99 -2.73
CA ALA A 112 9.70 -11.26 -3.31
C ALA A 112 9.73 -11.22 -4.86
N LYS A 113 8.75 -10.55 -5.48
CA LYS A 113 8.68 -10.35 -6.92
C LYS A 113 9.82 -9.45 -7.41
N TRP A 114 10.09 -8.35 -6.71
CA TRP A 114 11.24 -7.48 -6.95
C TRP A 114 12.56 -8.23 -6.90
N GLY A 115 12.75 -9.01 -5.83
CA GLY A 115 13.94 -9.86 -5.69
C GLY A 115 14.10 -10.88 -6.81
N ARG A 116 13.00 -11.41 -7.36
CA ARG A 116 13.02 -12.30 -8.53
C ARG A 116 13.48 -11.57 -9.78
N LEU A 117 12.95 -10.38 -10.09
CA LEU A 117 13.35 -9.59 -11.24
C LEU A 117 14.84 -9.24 -11.20
N ARG A 118 15.36 -8.87 -10.02
CA ARG A 118 16.81 -8.69 -9.82
C ARG A 118 17.63 -9.95 -10.09
N LYS A 119 17.13 -11.11 -9.62
CA LYS A 119 17.83 -12.40 -9.77
C LYS A 119 17.91 -12.84 -11.20
N ILE A 120 16.90 -12.59 -12.02
CA ILE A 120 16.90 -12.93 -13.46
C ILE A 120 17.53 -11.86 -14.34
N GLY A 121 17.98 -10.74 -13.76
CA GLY A 121 18.68 -9.68 -14.47
C GLY A 121 17.79 -8.66 -15.17
N GLU A 122 16.48 -8.69 -14.93
CA GLU A 122 15.54 -7.69 -15.47
C GLU A 122 15.58 -6.36 -14.71
N LEU A 123 16.17 -6.35 -13.51
CA LEU A 123 16.47 -5.15 -12.73
C LEU A 123 17.94 -5.14 -12.32
N PRO A 124 18.55 -3.95 -12.12
CA PRO A 124 19.92 -3.85 -11.62
C PRO A 124 20.11 -4.60 -10.29
N ARG A 125 21.23 -5.34 -10.18
CA ARG A 125 21.53 -6.14 -8.98
C ARG A 125 21.68 -5.29 -7.72
N GLU A 126 22.11 -4.05 -7.87
CA GLU A 126 22.33 -3.09 -6.80
C GLU A 126 21.03 -2.37 -6.36
N SER A 127 19.91 -2.60 -7.06
CA SER A 127 18.62 -1.98 -6.69
C SER A 127 18.29 -2.30 -5.23
N ARG A 128 18.21 -1.26 -4.41
CA ARG A 128 17.81 -1.34 -3.01
C ARG A 128 16.28 -1.50 -2.92
N LEU A 129 15.78 -1.79 -1.74
CA LEU A 129 14.36 -1.67 -1.45
C LEU A 129 14.08 -0.19 -1.16
N ASP A 130 13.69 0.52 -2.17
CA ASP A 130 13.28 1.93 -2.14
C ASP A 130 11.75 2.07 -2.13
N SER A 131 11.25 3.28 -2.26
CA SER A 131 9.81 3.55 -2.34
C SER A 131 9.13 2.88 -3.55
N THR A 132 9.88 2.50 -4.61
CA THR A 132 9.33 1.76 -5.76
C THR A 132 8.67 0.46 -5.34
N VAL A 133 9.31 -0.28 -4.43
CA VAL A 133 8.73 -1.54 -3.91
C VAL A 133 7.45 -1.29 -3.12
N LEU A 134 7.36 -0.16 -2.43
CA LEU A 134 6.14 0.24 -1.71
C LEU A 134 5.02 0.61 -2.69
N TRP A 135 5.33 1.34 -3.76
CA TRP A 135 4.38 1.60 -4.85
C TRP A 135 3.85 0.31 -5.48
N LEU A 136 4.73 -0.65 -5.74
CA LEU A 136 4.32 -1.95 -6.26
C LEU A 136 3.48 -2.75 -5.26
N ALA A 137 3.74 -2.60 -3.95
CA ALA A 137 2.96 -3.25 -2.90
C ALA A 137 1.52 -2.72 -2.80
N VAL A 138 1.31 -1.40 -2.91
CA VAL A 138 -0.05 -0.81 -2.87
C VAL A 138 -0.88 -1.15 -4.09
N LEU A 139 -0.23 -1.47 -5.21
CA LEU A 139 -0.88 -1.91 -6.46
C LEU A 139 -1.02 -3.44 -6.56
N GLU A 140 -0.55 -4.20 -5.57
CA GLU A 140 -0.60 -5.67 -5.57
C GLU A 140 -2.00 -6.18 -5.22
N PRO A 141 -2.68 -6.96 -6.05
CA PRO A 141 -3.93 -7.58 -5.67
C PRO A 141 -3.70 -8.69 -4.60
N PRO A 142 -4.58 -8.90 -3.62
CA PRO A 142 -5.88 -8.24 -3.41
C PRO A 142 -5.83 -7.08 -2.39
N ALA A 143 -4.79 -6.25 -2.40
CA ALA A 143 -4.65 -5.13 -1.47
C ALA A 143 -5.88 -4.19 -1.50
N ARG A 144 -6.22 -3.59 -0.36
CA ARG A 144 -7.32 -2.62 -0.29
C ARG A 144 -7.05 -1.41 -1.16
N SER A 145 -5.79 -0.94 -1.19
CA SER A 145 -5.35 0.15 -2.05
C SER A 145 -5.53 -0.15 -3.54
N SER A 146 -5.25 -1.38 -3.99
CA SER A 146 -5.49 -1.78 -5.38
C SER A 146 -6.97 -1.66 -5.74
N ARG A 147 -7.88 -2.17 -4.90
CA ARG A 147 -9.33 -2.01 -5.08
C ARG A 147 -9.80 -0.56 -5.02
N LEU A 148 -9.16 0.25 -4.19
CA LEU A 148 -9.44 1.68 -4.10
C LEU A 148 -9.05 2.40 -5.40
N VAL A 149 -7.91 2.06 -5.98
CA VAL A 149 -7.45 2.54 -7.28
C VAL A 149 -8.45 2.18 -8.38
N GLU A 150 -8.92 0.93 -8.42
CA GLU A 150 -9.99 0.48 -9.34
C GLU A 150 -11.28 1.27 -9.15
N ALA A 151 -11.70 1.51 -7.90
CA ALA A 151 -12.90 2.28 -7.58
C ALA A 151 -12.78 3.76 -8.00
N LEU A 152 -11.57 4.31 -8.07
CA LEU A 152 -11.28 5.63 -8.60
C LEU A 152 -11.23 5.67 -10.14
N GLY A 153 -11.39 4.52 -10.81
CA GLY A 153 -11.42 4.41 -12.26
C GLY A 153 -10.06 4.20 -12.92
N ALA A 154 -9.00 3.92 -12.16
CA ALA A 154 -7.68 3.61 -12.70
C ALA A 154 -7.41 2.10 -12.68
N ASP A 155 -6.62 1.62 -13.65
CA ASP A 155 -6.19 0.22 -13.69
C ASP A 155 -4.89 0.02 -12.89
N PRO A 156 -4.89 -0.79 -11.81
CA PRO A 156 -3.69 -1.06 -11.02
C PRO A 156 -2.56 -1.73 -11.83
N ASP A 157 -2.88 -2.51 -12.86
CA ASP A 157 -1.89 -3.18 -13.69
C ASP A 157 -1.18 -2.17 -14.59
N ASP A 158 -1.91 -1.21 -15.15
CA ASP A 158 -1.36 -0.10 -15.94
C ASP A 158 -0.49 0.82 -15.09
N LEU A 159 -0.93 1.16 -13.87
CA LEU A 159 -0.12 1.96 -12.94
C LEU A 159 1.14 1.20 -12.51
N ARG A 160 1.04 -0.11 -12.30
CA ARG A 160 2.18 -0.95 -11.96
C ARG A 160 3.21 -1.00 -13.08
N ALA A 161 2.75 -1.11 -14.33
CA ALA A 161 3.62 -1.06 -15.49
C ALA A 161 4.31 0.32 -15.64
N ALA A 162 3.60 1.41 -15.32
CA ALA A 162 4.16 2.75 -15.31
C ALA A 162 5.25 2.93 -14.23
N VAL A 163 4.99 2.45 -13.01
CA VAL A 163 5.98 2.46 -11.91
C VAL A 163 7.22 1.65 -12.26
N LEU A 164 7.05 0.45 -12.85
CA LEU A 164 8.17 -0.37 -13.32
C LEU A 164 8.94 0.31 -14.44
N GLY A 165 8.24 0.97 -15.37
CA GLY A 165 8.86 1.73 -16.45
C GLY A 165 9.72 2.90 -15.94
N ALA A 166 9.25 3.59 -14.91
CA ALA A 166 10.01 4.67 -14.28
C ALA A 166 11.22 4.17 -13.48
N ALA A 167 11.18 2.94 -12.96
CA ALA A 167 12.28 2.30 -12.25
C ALA A 167 13.27 1.55 -13.17
N ALA A 168 12.90 1.30 -14.41
CA ALA A 168 13.74 0.58 -15.36
C ALA A 168 14.94 1.44 -15.80
N VAL A 169 16.01 0.76 -16.22
CA VAL A 169 17.17 1.43 -16.84
C VAL A 169 16.71 2.08 -18.14
N PRO A 170 17.06 3.36 -18.41
CA PRO A 170 16.72 4.02 -19.66
C PRO A 170 17.14 3.21 -20.88
N GLY A 171 16.18 2.93 -21.78
CA GLY A 171 16.40 2.14 -22.99
C GLY A 171 16.29 0.61 -22.79
N ALA A 172 16.12 0.11 -21.59
CA ALA A 172 15.80 -1.29 -21.34
C ALA A 172 14.29 -1.55 -21.48
N PRO A 173 13.87 -2.75 -21.89
CA PRO A 173 12.45 -3.11 -21.87
C PRO A 173 11.91 -3.08 -20.44
N VAL A 174 10.67 -2.61 -20.29
CA VAL A 174 9.99 -2.62 -18.99
C VAL A 174 9.77 -4.07 -18.56
N PRO A 175 10.23 -4.48 -17.37
CA PRO A 175 10.09 -5.85 -16.91
C PRO A 175 8.61 -6.18 -16.66
N ALA A 176 8.21 -7.40 -17.03
CA ALA A 176 6.87 -7.89 -16.71
C ALA A 176 6.76 -8.21 -15.21
N TRP A 177 5.75 -7.64 -14.53
CA TRP A 177 5.53 -7.94 -13.12
C TRP A 177 5.10 -9.40 -12.93
N PRO A 178 5.80 -10.19 -12.10
CA PRO A 178 5.46 -11.60 -11.94
C PRO A 178 4.06 -11.79 -11.32
N THR A 179 3.20 -12.58 -11.96
CA THR A 179 1.86 -12.90 -11.45
C THR A 179 1.91 -13.79 -10.22
N GLU A 180 2.89 -14.71 -10.15
CA GLU A 180 3.09 -15.61 -9.01
C GLU A 180 4.55 -15.68 -8.59
N VAL A 181 4.79 -15.67 -7.28
CA VAL A 181 6.07 -16.09 -6.70
C VAL A 181 5.88 -17.50 -6.16
N ARG A 182 6.47 -18.49 -6.82
CA ARG A 182 6.57 -19.84 -6.24
C ARG A 182 7.36 -19.74 -4.93
N ARG A 183 6.64 -19.81 -3.81
CA ARG A 183 7.28 -19.90 -2.50
C ARG A 183 8.11 -21.18 -2.47
N GLY A 184 9.42 -21.04 -2.31
CA GLY A 184 10.32 -22.17 -2.18
C GLY A 184 9.91 -23.07 -0.99
N PRO A 185 10.31 -24.36 -0.97
CA PRO A 185 9.92 -25.30 0.08
C PRO A 185 10.30 -24.81 1.49
N VAL A 186 11.41 -24.10 1.64
CA VAL A 186 11.87 -23.52 2.91
C VAL A 186 10.93 -22.44 3.43
N THR A 187 10.44 -21.55 2.57
CA THR A 187 9.51 -20.48 2.96
C THR A 187 8.16 -21.07 3.39
N ARG A 188 7.72 -22.17 2.76
CA ARG A 188 6.50 -22.89 3.17
C ARG A 188 6.66 -23.54 4.55
N LEU A 189 7.86 -24.05 4.87
CA LEU A 189 8.14 -24.66 6.16
C LEU A 189 8.12 -23.61 7.28
N VAL A 190 8.75 -22.47 7.08
CA VAL A 190 8.79 -21.37 8.05
C VAL A 190 7.37 -20.83 8.32
N HIS A 191 6.54 -20.61 7.28
CA HIS A 191 5.14 -20.22 7.47
C HIS A 191 4.33 -21.25 8.26
N ARG A 192 4.50 -22.55 7.97
CA ARG A 192 3.82 -23.62 8.74
C ARG A 192 4.24 -23.67 10.20
N LEU A 193 5.49 -23.36 10.51
CA LEU A 193 5.98 -23.32 11.88
C LEU A 193 5.43 -22.10 12.64
N MET A 194 5.36 -20.95 11.98
CA MET A 194 4.78 -19.73 12.58
C MET A 194 3.26 -19.85 12.81
N ASP A 195 2.51 -20.44 11.87
CA ASP A 195 1.07 -20.69 12.03
C ASP A 195 0.73 -21.69 13.14
N ARG A 196 1.63 -22.61 13.47
CA ARG A 196 1.45 -23.53 14.60
C ARG A 196 1.69 -22.86 15.94
N GLY A 197 2.60 -21.89 16.03
CA GLY A 197 2.88 -21.17 17.27
C GLY A 197 1.76 -20.23 17.72
N SER A 198 0.89 -19.79 16.81
CA SER A 198 -0.22 -18.87 17.11
C SER A 198 -1.53 -19.56 17.51
N ARG A 199 -1.58 -20.90 17.50
CA ARG A 199 -2.78 -21.69 17.88
C ARG A 199 -2.69 -22.33 19.29
N SER A 200 -1.66 -22.00 20.05
CA SER A 200 -1.40 -22.60 21.37
C SER A 200 -1.59 -21.63 22.53
N GLU A 201 -2.38 -20.55 22.38
CA GLU A 201 -2.82 -19.68 23.47
C GLU A 201 -4.33 -19.52 23.46
#